data_487649bba71af20a48740268c202f62e
#
_entry.id   487649bba71af20a48740268c202f62e
#
_cell.length_a   1.000
_cell.length_b   1.000
_cell.length_c   1.000
_cell.angle_alpha   90.00
_cell.angle_beta   90.00
_cell.angle_gamma   90.00
#
_symmetry.space_group_name_H-M   'P 1'
#
loop_
_entity.id
_entity.type
_entity.pdbx_description
1 polymer ?
#
loop_
_entity_poly.entity_id
_entity_poly.type
_entity_poly.pdbx_seq_one_letter_code
_entity_poly.pdbx_strand_id
1 'polypeptide(L)'
;MTRTVTIVNTADIELVESKGSREGRAAGKAFPLDTGIPGVILEFSWRFYDKGYGTPRHRHIFDQYRYNLTGRRMIKDGFLEAGEVGFYPEGVYYGPQLQEEPCTGLGLQFQGLSGIPYITHAQLREARKALIAEGGAFKDGIYTKIEPDGHKVNVDSHFACTQYMSGRKLSFPQGRFEKPIVMRPQGHPWIRDRKLEGVEHKRLGQFGGSGIRFTRLQPGARIPAQRFEDAEIRYLVEGSIEYGGKTWQA
;
A
#
# COMPACT_ATOMS: atom_id res chain seq x y z
N MET A 1 -0.95 12.58 -24.59
CA MET A 1 -1.87 12.60 -23.44
C MET A 1 -1.37 13.60 -22.43
N THR A 2 -2.21 14.55 -22.02
CA THR A 2 -1.85 15.49 -20.96
C THR A 2 -2.00 14.75 -19.64
N ARG A 3 -0.90 14.44 -18.96
CA ARG A 3 -0.92 13.84 -17.62
C ARG A 3 -1.31 14.93 -16.62
N THR A 4 -2.36 14.71 -15.86
CA THR A 4 -2.89 15.66 -14.88
C THR A 4 -2.34 15.36 -13.51
N VAL A 5 -2.11 16.41 -12.73
CA VAL A 5 -1.83 16.27 -11.28
C VAL A 5 -3.17 16.22 -10.56
N THR A 6 -3.38 15.17 -9.78
CA THR A 6 -4.52 15.07 -8.87
C THR A 6 -4.06 15.43 -7.48
N ILE A 7 -4.73 16.37 -6.83
CA ILE A 7 -4.47 16.76 -5.44
C ILE A 7 -5.69 16.35 -4.61
N VAL A 8 -5.44 15.69 -3.52
CA VAL A 8 -6.48 15.19 -2.61
C VAL A 8 -6.17 15.66 -1.20
N ASN A 9 -7.14 16.33 -0.57
CA ASN A 9 -7.10 16.57 0.84
C ASN A 9 -7.59 15.31 1.58
N THR A 10 -6.79 14.79 2.48
CA THR A 10 -7.14 13.59 3.26
C THR A 10 -8.38 13.79 4.15
N ALA A 11 -8.69 15.02 4.53
CA ALA A 11 -9.88 15.35 5.30
C ALA A 11 -11.19 15.11 4.51
N ASP A 12 -11.14 15.30 3.18
CA ASP A 12 -12.31 15.20 2.31
C ASP A 12 -12.66 13.76 1.93
N ILE A 13 -11.81 12.79 2.30
CA ILE A 13 -12.02 11.37 1.96
C ILE A 13 -12.76 10.67 3.10
N GLU A 14 -13.79 9.94 2.72
CA GLU A 14 -14.58 9.14 3.63
C GLU A 14 -13.74 8.06 4.33
N LEU A 15 -13.91 7.95 5.64
CA LEU A 15 -13.32 6.87 6.43
C LEU A 15 -14.22 5.63 6.35
N VAL A 16 -13.68 4.56 5.77
CA VAL A 16 -14.40 3.29 5.62
C VAL A 16 -13.85 2.25 6.58
N GLU A 17 -14.72 1.67 7.41
CA GLU A 17 -14.33 0.55 8.28
C GLU A 17 -14.14 -0.73 7.50
N SER A 18 -13.07 -1.45 7.81
CA SER A 18 -12.80 -2.78 7.25
C SER A 18 -13.57 -3.82 8.05
N LYS A 19 -14.61 -4.42 7.44
CA LYS A 19 -15.42 -5.45 8.10
C LYS A 19 -15.10 -6.83 7.56
N GLY A 20 -14.93 -7.81 8.47
CA GLY A 20 -15.05 -9.23 8.17
C GLY A 20 -13.89 -9.92 7.45
N SER A 21 -12.74 -9.29 7.26
CA SER A 21 -11.58 -9.96 6.65
C SER A 21 -10.45 -10.25 7.64
N ARG A 22 -10.46 -9.64 8.80
CA ARG A 22 -9.41 -9.77 9.84
C ARG A 22 -10.03 -9.59 11.22
N GLU A 23 -9.33 -10.06 12.26
CA GLU A 23 -9.71 -9.81 13.65
C GLU A 23 -9.47 -8.36 14.04
N GLY A 24 -10.29 -7.84 14.93
CA GLY A 24 -10.18 -6.48 15.43
C GLY A 24 -10.69 -5.41 14.46
N ARG A 25 -10.50 -4.15 14.87
CA ARG A 25 -10.99 -2.98 14.13
C ARG A 25 -9.89 -2.36 13.29
N ALA A 26 -10.21 -2.12 12.02
CA ALA A 26 -9.39 -1.30 11.13
C ALA A 26 -10.28 -0.39 10.30
N ALA A 27 -9.75 0.77 9.91
CA ALA A 27 -10.43 1.69 9.03
C ALA A 27 -9.42 2.31 8.04
N GLY A 28 -9.91 2.87 6.95
CA GLY A 28 -9.03 3.51 5.98
C GLY A 28 -9.73 4.50 5.07
N LYS A 29 -8.92 5.36 4.47
CA LYS A 29 -9.30 6.30 3.43
C LYS A 29 -8.54 5.91 2.17
N ALA A 30 -9.24 5.47 1.14
CA ALA A 30 -8.65 5.18 -0.17
C ALA A 30 -8.64 6.47 -1.00
N PHE A 31 -7.46 6.84 -1.50
CA PHE A 31 -7.34 8.03 -2.34
C PHE A 31 -7.70 7.69 -3.78
N PRO A 32 -8.54 8.51 -4.44
CA PRO A 32 -8.91 8.31 -5.83
C PRO A 32 -7.73 8.69 -6.73
N LEU A 33 -6.91 7.72 -7.09
CA LEU A 33 -5.75 7.91 -7.95
C LEU A 33 -6.00 7.27 -9.32
N ASP A 34 -5.88 8.08 -10.36
CA ASP A 34 -5.74 7.61 -11.73
C ASP A 34 -4.32 7.94 -12.19
N THR A 35 -3.55 6.93 -12.53
CA THR A 35 -2.18 7.13 -13.00
C THR A 35 -2.14 7.72 -14.41
N GLY A 36 -3.23 7.62 -15.18
CA GLY A 36 -3.27 7.93 -16.59
C GLY A 36 -2.30 7.11 -17.45
N ILE A 37 -1.70 6.05 -16.87
CA ILE A 37 -0.76 5.16 -17.55
C ILE A 37 -1.48 3.84 -17.81
N PRO A 38 -1.66 3.43 -19.07
CA PRO A 38 -2.32 2.17 -19.38
C PRO A 38 -1.66 0.96 -18.68
N GLY A 39 -2.48 0.14 -18.03
CA GLY A 39 -2.01 -1.05 -17.33
C GLY A 39 -1.35 -0.81 -15.96
N VAL A 40 -1.15 0.42 -15.54
CA VAL A 40 -0.63 0.75 -14.20
C VAL A 40 -1.78 0.99 -13.24
N ILE A 41 -2.09 -0.01 -12.43
CA ILE A 41 -3.09 0.05 -11.38
C ILE A 41 -2.36 0.07 -10.04
N LEU A 42 -2.70 1.03 -9.21
CA LEU A 42 -2.19 1.13 -7.86
C LEU A 42 -3.29 1.63 -6.90
N GLU A 43 -3.09 1.39 -5.63
CA GLU A 43 -3.96 1.93 -4.58
C GLU A 43 -3.11 2.56 -3.48
N PHE A 44 -3.37 3.82 -3.22
CA PHE A 44 -2.77 4.56 -2.12
C PHE A 44 -3.84 4.87 -1.09
N SER A 45 -3.52 4.67 0.20
CA SER A 45 -4.51 4.81 1.26
C SER A 45 -3.87 5.23 2.58
N TRP A 46 -4.63 6.01 3.36
CA TRP A 46 -4.39 6.16 4.79
C TRP A 46 -5.12 5.04 5.53
N ARG A 47 -4.49 4.49 6.58
CA ARG A 47 -4.99 3.35 7.34
C ARG A 47 -4.89 3.62 8.84
N PHE A 48 -5.91 3.19 9.56
CA PHE A 48 -5.95 3.08 11.01
C PHE A 48 -6.10 1.61 11.39
N TYR A 49 -5.37 1.21 12.41
CA TYR A 49 -5.46 -0.11 13.04
C TYR A 49 -5.58 0.06 14.54
N ASP A 50 -6.63 -0.51 15.12
CA ASP A 50 -6.87 -0.45 16.55
C ASP A 50 -6.08 -1.53 17.29
N LYS A 51 -5.97 -1.38 18.61
CA LYS A 51 -5.45 -2.44 19.47
C LYS A 51 -6.25 -3.74 19.27
N GLY A 52 -5.56 -4.85 19.19
CA GLY A 52 -6.17 -6.16 18.93
C GLY A 52 -6.43 -6.45 17.46
N TYR A 53 -6.17 -5.51 16.54
CA TYR A 53 -6.22 -5.83 15.12
C TYR A 53 -5.14 -6.87 14.77
N GLY A 54 -5.55 -8.00 14.22
CA GLY A 54 -4.67 -9.11 13.91
C GLY A 54 -4.72 -9.55 12.44
N THR A 55 -3.58 -9.98 11.92
CA THR A 55 -3.49 -10.67 10.64
C THR A 55 -2.67 -11.95 10.81
N PRO A 56 -3.12 -13.10 10.24
CA PRO A 56 -2.32 -14.32 10.25
C PRO A 56 -1.04 -14.13 9.41
N ARG A 57 -0.14 -15.09 9.48
CA ARG A 57 0.99 -15.15 8.55
C ARG A 57 0.46 -15.33 7.13
N HIS A 58 0.84 -14.44 6.23
CA HIS A 58 0.38 -14.41 4.84
C HIS A 58 1.42 -13.82 3.91
N ARG A 59 1.15 -13.84 2.62
CA ARG A 59 1.94 -13.19 1.57
C ARG A 59 1.00 -12.60 0.52
N HIS A 60 1.48 -11.65 -0.23
CA HIS A 60 0.75 -11.04 -1.34
C HIS A 60 1.32 -11.44 -2.70
N ILE A 61 0.54 -11.21 -3.74
CA ILE A 61 0.92 -11.34 -5.15
C ILE A 61 1.18 -9.97 -5.78
N PHE A 62 1.45 -8.97 -4.95
CA PHE A 62 1.72 -7.59 -5.33
C PHE A 62 2.75 -6.98 -4.38
N ASP A 63 3.36 -5.89 -4.81
CA ASP A 63 4.29 -5.11 -3.99
C ASP A 63 3.54 -4.09 -3.14
N GLN A 64 4.07 -3.81 -1.95
CA GLN A 64 3.49 -2.84 -1.04
C GLN A 64 4.55 -2.05 -0.29
N TYR A 65 4.38 -0.71 -0.24
CA TYR A 65 5.03 0.15 0.74
C TYR A 65 4.07 0.47 1.88
N ARG A 66 4.60 0.55 3.09
CA ARG A 66 3.89 1.02 4.29
C ARG A 66 4.74 2.04 5.00
N TYR A 67 4.23 3.24 5.18
CA TYR A 67 4.82 4.27 6.02
C TYR A 67 4.01 4.40 7.29
N ASN A 68 4.65 4.26 8.46
CA ASN A 68 3.96 4.37 9.74
C ASN A 68 3.96 5.84 10.19
N LEU A 69 2.76 6.42 10.37
CA LEU A 69 2.60 7.82 10.76
C LEU A 69 2.63 7.99 12.27
N THR A 70 1.88 7.16 13.00
CA THR A 70 1.76 7.23 14.46
C THR A 70 1.71 5.83 15.07
N GLY A 71 2.10 5.73 16.35
CA GLY A 71 2.20 4.48 17.06
C GLY A 71 3.23 3.54 16.43
N ARG A 72 3.18 2.28 16.77
CA ARG A 72 4.06 1.26 16.18
C ARG A 72 3.26 0.11 15.61
N ARG A 73 3.70 -0.42 14.51
CA ARG A 73 3.06 -1.53 13.84
C ARG A 73 3.88 -2.80 13.99
N MET A 74 3.29 -3.84 14.55
CA MET A 74 3.96 -5.12 14.67
C MET A 74 4.30 -5.68 13.28
N ILE A 75 5.53 -6.18 13.16
CA ILE A 75 6.03 -7.01 12.06
C ILE A 75 6.57 -8.31 12.66
N LYS A 76 6.87 -9.31 11.86
CA LYS A 76 7.26 -10.64 12.34
C LYS A 76 8.35 -10.61 13.42
N ASP A 77 9.39 -9.81 13.23
CA ASP A 77 10.59 -9.80 14.07
C ASP A 77 10.83 -8.40 14.69
N GLY A 78 9.77 -7.74 15.19
CA GLY A 78 9.85 -6.43 15.82
C GLY A 78 8.72 -5.49 15.38
N PHE A 79 9.04 -4.20 15.26
CA PHE A 79 8.07 -3.16 14.97
C PHE A 79 8.53 -2.28 13.82
N LEU A 80 7.56 -1.72 13.12
CA LEU A 80 7.70 -0.56 12.25
C LEU A 80 7.28 0.65 13.08
N GLU A 81 8.25 1.43 13.50
CA GLU A 81 8.03 2.61 14.33
C GLU A 81 7.46 3.79 13.55
N ALA A 82 6.91 4.78 14.23
CA ALA A 82 6.47 6.02 13.59
C ALA A 82 7.64 6.67 12.80
N GLY A 83 7.37 7.06 11.57
CA GLY A 83 8.36 7.61 10.65
C GLY A 83 9.15 6.57 9.87
N GLU A 84 9.02 5.29 10.13
CA GLU A 84 9.68 4.22 9.38
C GLU A 84 8.86 3.73 8.19
N VAL A 85 9.54 3.12 7.22
CA VAL A 85 8.95 2.57 6.01
C VAL A 85 9.23 1.07 5.91
N GLY A 86 8.20 0.29 5.63
CA GLY A 86 8.32 -1.11 5.29
C GLY A 86 8.04 -1.34 3.80
N PHE A 87 8.89 -2.11 3.13
CA PHE A 87 8.63 -2.66 1.81
C PHE A 87 8.29 -4.14 1.92
N TYR A 88 7.12 -4.52 1.42
CA TYR A 88 6.57 -5.87 1.45
C TYR A 88 6.44 -6.36 0.00
N PRO A 89 7.47 -7.01 -0.53
CA PRO A 89 7.43 -7.49 -1.92
C PRO A 89 6.51 -8.69 -2.08
N GLU A 90 6.02 -8.86 -3.30
CA GLU A 90 5.24 -10.03 -3.68
C GLU A 90 5.95 -11.35 -3.34
N GLY A 91 5.18 -12.38 -3.00
CA GLY A 91 5.68 -13.71 -2.68
C GLY A 91 6.31 -13.86 -1.29
N VAL A 92 6.66 -12.78 -0.63
CA VAL A 92 7.32 -12.80 0.68
C VAL A 92 6.31 -12.97 1.82
N TYR A 93 6.54 -13.97 2.66
CA TYR A 93 5.73 -14.19 3.85
C TYR A 93 6.05 -13.19 4.96
N TYR A 94 5.01 -12.68 5.60
CA TYR A 94 5.13 -11.87 6.81
C TYR A 94 3.95 -12.10 7.77
N GLY A 95 4.10 -11.63 9.00
CA GLY A 95 3.16 -11.91 10.08
C GLY A 95 3.44 -13.27 10.76
N PRO A 96 2.61 -13.67 11.74
CA PRO A 96 1.40 -12.96 12.16
C PRO A 96 1.70 -11.55 12.67
N GLN A 97 0.69 -10.67 12.61
CA GLN A 97 0.76 -9.31 13.14
C GLN A 97 -0.40 -9.12 14.12
N LEU A 98 -0.13 -8.61 15.30
CA LEU A 98 -1.14 -8.24 16.29
C LEU A 98 -0.81 -6.83 16.79
N GLN A 99 -1.74 -5.91 16.66
CA GLN A 99 -1.56 -4.55 17.14
C GLN A 99 -1.71 -4.48 18.66
N GLU A 100 -0.64 -4.10 19.35
CA GLU A 100 -0.60 -3.93 20.80
C GLU A 100 -1.16 -2.57 21.21
N GLU A 101 -1.08 -1.59 20.32
CA GLU A 101 -1.56 -0.23 20.47
C GLU A 101 -2.13 0.30 19.14
N PRO A 102 -3.00 1.32 19.16
CA PRO A 102 -3.48 1.92 17.93
C PRO A 102 -2.33 2.52 17.10
N CYS A 103 -2.41 2.37 15.79
CA CYS A 103 -1.46 3.00 14.88
C CYS A 103 -2.13 3.51 13.60
N THR A 104 -1.52 4.50 12.98
CA THR A 104 -1.92 5.01 11.68
C THR A 104 -0.75 4.94 10.70
N GLY A 105 -1.07 4.84 9.41
CA GLY A 105 -0.03 4.81 8.40
C GLY A 105 -0.57 4.96 6.99
N LEU A 106 0.34 5.04 6.05
CA LEU A 106 0.07 5.07 4.63
C LEU A 106 0.40 3.71 4.02
N GLY A 107 -0.39 3.29 3.05
CA GLY A 107 -0.15 2.08 2.27
C GLY A 107 -0.23 2.38 0.79
N LEU A 108 0.80 2.00 0.04
CA LEU A 108 0.80 2.00 -1.41
C LEU A 108 0.91 0.56 -1.88
N GLN A 109 -0.07 0.11 -2.66
CA GLN A 109 -0.13 -1.23 -3.23
C GLN A 109 -0.14 -1.13 -4.76
N PHE A 110 0.63 -1.96 -5.42
CA PHE A 110 0.78 -1.94 -6.87
C PHE A 110 1.28 -3.28 -7.39
N GLN A 111 1.15 -3.49 -8.69
CA GLN A 111 1.63 -4.71 -9.37
C GLN A 111 3.10 -4.95 -9.10
N GLY A 112 3.45 -6.18 -8.72
CA GLY A 112 4.83 -6.63 -8.56
C GLY A 112 5.49 -7.04 -9.89
N LEU A 113 6.74 -7.46 -9.82
CA LEU A 113 7.54 -7.83 -11.00
C LEU A 113 7.08 -9.14 -11.69
N SER A 114 6.30 -9.98 -11.00
CA SER A 114 5.72 -11.19 -11.61
C SER A 114 4.73 -10.90 -12.74
N GLY A 115 4.26 -9.66 -12.86
CA GLY A 115 3.25 -9.27 -13.82
C GLY A 115 1.85 -9.78 -13.48
N ILE A 116 1.63 -10.31 -12.27
CA ILE A 116 0.28 -10.62 -11.79
C ILE A 116 -0.46 -9.29 -11.61
N PRO A 117 -1.66 -9.12 -12.19
CA PRO A 117 -2.39 -7.86 -12.11
C PRO A 117 -2.71 -7.51 -10.66
N TYR A 118 -2.48 -6.27 -10.27
CA TYR A 118 -3.02 -5.75 -9.03
C TYR A 118 -4.53 -5.51 -9.21
N ILE A 119 -5.32 -5.88 -8.22
CA ILE A 119 -6.75 -5.57 -8.15
C ILE A 119 -7.04 -4.62 -7.00
N THR A 120 -7.85 -3.61 -7.25
CA THR A 120 -8.25 -2.63 -6.26
C THR A 120 -9.19 -3.23 -5.22
N HIS A 121 -9.34 -2.57 -4.06
CA HIS A 121 -10.31 -3.00 -3.06
C HIS A 121 -11.76 -3.00 -3.59
N ALA A 122 -12.09 -2.17 -4.58
CA ALA A 122 -13.39 -2.21 -5.24
C ALA A 122 -13.57 -3.52 -6.03
N GLN A 123 -12.62 -3.84 -6.89
CA GLN A 123 -12.60 -5.09 -7.66
C GLN A 123 -12.59 -6.34 -6.74
N LEU A 124 -11.85 -6.27 -5.64
CA LEU A 124 -11.82 -7.33 -4.63
C LEU A 124 -13.20 -7.57 -4.01
N ARG A 125 -13.97 -6.49 -3.71
CA ARG A 125 -15.35 -6.63 -3.20
C ARG A 125 -16.28 -7.25 -4.22
N GLU A 126 -16.16 -6.91 -5.49
CA GLU A 126 -16.96 -7.48 -6.57
C GLU A 126 -16.65 -8.95 -6.80
N ALA A 127 -15.36 -9.30 -6.91
CA ALA A 127 -14.94 -10.69 -7.03
C ALA A 127 -15.42 -11.54 -5.86
N ARG A 128 -15.35 -10.99 -4.63
CA ARG A 128 -15.84 -11.69 -3.43
C ARG A 128 -17.34 -11.98 -3.51
N LYS A 129 -18.16 -11.02 -3.95
CA LYS A 129 -19.60 -11.23 -4.14
C LYS A 129 -19.89 -12.34 -5.15
N ALA A 130 -19.19 -12.32 -6.28
CA ALA A 130 -19.35 -13.32 -7.32
C ALA A 130 -18.94 -14.72 -6.85
N LEU A 131 -17.79 -14.85 -6.19
CA LEU A 131 -17.30 -16.11 -5.65
C LEU A 131 -18.24 -16.71 -4.57
N ILE A 132 -18.90 -15.86 -3.77
CA ILE A 132 -19.93 -16.29 -2.82
C ILE A 132 -21.17 -16.80 -3.57
N ALA A 133 -21.60 -16.11 -4.63
CA ALA A 133 -22.72 -16.53 -5.45
C ALA A 133 -22.47 -17.88 -6.14
N GLU A 134 -21.21 -18.21 -6.41
CA GLU A 134 -20.77 -19.52 -6.94
C GLU A 134 -20.61 -20.62 -5.86
N GLY A 135 -21.09 -20.38 -4.64
CA GLY A 135 -21.08 -21.35 -3.54
C GLY A 135 -19.82 -21.35 -2.68
N GLY A 136 -18.93 -20.38 -2.86
CA GLY A 136 -17.75 -20.21 -2.01
C GLY A 136 -18.03 -19.46 -0.71
N ALA A 137 -17.14 -19.57 0.26
CA ALA A 137 -17.22 -18.87 1.54
C ALA A 137 -15.88 -18.19 1.90
N PHE A 138 -15.97 -17.06 2.59
CA PHE A 138 -14.81 -16.31 3.07
C PHE A 138 -14.83 -16.23 4.60
N LYS A 139 -13.78 -16.73 5.23
CA LYS A 139 -13.59 -16.64 6.68
C LYS A 139 -12.10 -16.44 7.00
N ASP A 140 -11.78 -15.55 7.90
CA ASP A 140 -10.43 -15.30 8.45
C ASP A 140 -9.34 -15.13 7.38
N GLY A 141 -9.68 -14.47 6.26
CA GLY A 141 -8.76 -14.25 5.15
C GLY A 141 -8.58 -15.45 4.21
N ILE A 142 -9.35 -16.52 4.40
CA ILE A 142 -9.36 -17.71 3.54
C ILE A 142 -10.66 -17.77 2.74
N TYR A 143 -10.52 -18.09 1.47
CA TYR A 143 -11.61 -18.51 0.59
C TYR A 143 -11.68 -20.03 0.58
N THR A 144 -12.87 -20.57 0.79
CA THR A 144 -13.17 -22.00 0.77
C THR A 144 -14.27 -22.29 -0.24
N LYS A 145 -14.09 -23.30 -1.07
CA LYS A 145 -15.11 -23.84 -1.97
C LYS A 145 -15.04 -25.37 -1.97
N ILE A 146 -16.20 -26.01 -2.08
CA ILE A 146 -16.28 -27.44 -2.33
C ILE A 146 -16.58 -27.59 -3.83
N GLU A 147 -15.67 -28.21 -4.55
CA GLU A 147 -15.83 -28.47 -5.97
C GLU A 147 -16.84 -29.60 -6.23
N PRO A 148 -17.39 -29.73 -7.45
CA PRO A 148 -18.41 -30.75 -7.77
C PRO A 148 -17.97 -32.19 -7.51
N ASP A 149 -16.66 -32.46 -7.51
CA ASP A 149 -16.07 -33.76 -7.18
C ASP A 149 -15.89 -33.99 -5.67
N GLY A 150 -16.33 -33.04 -4.83
CA GLY A 150 -16.20 -33.06 -3.38
C GLY A 150 -14.85 -32.55 -2.84
N HIS A 151 -13.92 -32.17 -3.73
CA HIS A 151 -12.65 -31.63 -3.29
C HIS A 151 -12.82 -30.25 -2.63
N LYS A 152 -12.20 -30.08 -1.46
CA LYS A 152 -12.22 -28.81 -0.72
C LYS A 152 -11.02 -27.94 -1.10
N VAL A 153 -11.28 -26.79 -1.72
CA VAL A 153 -10.28 -25.78 -2.02
C VAL A 153 -10.22 -24.77 -0.87
N ASN A 154 -9.01 -24.51 -0.35
CA ASN A 154 -8.73 -23.45 0.61
C ASN A 154 -7.57 -22.61 0.09
N VAL A 155 -7.82 -21.34 -0.20
CA VAL A 155 -6.77 -20.41 -0.69
C VAL A 155 -6.90 -19.05 0.00
N ASP A 156 -5.83 -18.27 -0.02
CA ASP A 156 -5.89 -16.89 0.43
C ASP A 156 -7.01 -16.12 -0.28
N SER A 157 -7.78 -15.33 0.45
CA SER A 157 -8.96 -14.64 -0.07
C SER A 157 -8.65 -13.63 -1.16
N HIS A 158 -7.53 -12.89 -1.03
CA HIS A 158 -7.11 -11.93 -2.05
C HIS A 158 -6.66 -12.65 -3.32
N PHE A 159 -5.94 -13.75 -3.15
CA PHE A 159 -5.48 -14.58 -4.25
C PHE A 159 -6.66 -15.17 -5.05
N ALA A 160 -7.67 -15.72 -4.36
CA ALA A 160 -8.89 -16.23 -5.01
C ALA A 160 -9.60 -15.16 -5.85
N CYS A 161 -9.76 -13.96 -5.26
CA CYS A 161 -10.37 -12.82 -5.97
C CYS A 161 -9.55 -12.39 -7.18
N THR A 162 -8.23 -12.37 -7.08
CA THR A 162 -7.37 -12.01 -8.21
C THR A 162 -7.42 -13.06 -9.32
N GLN A 163 -7.45 -14.35 -8.99
CA GLN A 163 -7.67 -15.40 -9.98
C GLN A 163 -9.00 -15.20 -10.72
N TYR A 164 -10.08 -14.95 -9.97
CA TYR A 164 -11.40 -14.70 -10.53
C TYR A 164 -11.38 -13.50 -11.49
N MET A 165 -10.86 -12.36 -11.07
CA MET A 165 -10.80 -11.14 -11.89
C MET A 165 -9.89 -11.27 -13.11
N SER A 166 -8.82 -12.04 -13.01
CA SER A 166 -7.88 -12.26 -14.12
C SER A 166 -8.33 -13.32 -15.11
N GLY A 167 -9.34 -14.12 -14.76
CA GLY A 167 -9.84 -15.25 -15.58
C GLY A 167 -8.81 -16.35 -15.82
N ARG A 168 -7.74 -16.41 -15.02
CA ARG A 168 -6.64 -17.38 -15.19
C ARG A 168 -6.19 -17.97 -13.88
N LYS A 169 -5.71 -19.21 -13.90
CA LYS A 169 -5.04 -19.82 -12.76
C LYS A 169 -3.72 -19.11 -12.49
N LEU A 170 -3.52 -18.71 -11.25
CA LEU A 170 -2.31 -18.03 -10.79
C LEU A 170 -1.48 -18.96 -9.90
N SER A 171 -0.20 -18.64 -9.76
CA SER A 171 0.68 -19.19 -8.74
C SER A 171 1.34 -18.05 -7.97
N PHE A 172 1.61 -18.26 -6.69
CA PHE A 172 2.36 -17.25 -5.94
C PHE A 172 3.77 -17.12 -6.53
N PRO A 173 4.22 -15.88 -6.78
CA PRO A 173 5.58 -15.65 -7.22
C PRO A 173 6.58 -16.07 -6.13
N GLN A 174 7.79 -16.43 -6.54
CA GLN A 174 8.88 -16.61 -5.60
C GLN A 174 9.24 -15.26 -4.99
N GLY A 175 9.38 -15.19 -3.67
CA GLY A 175 9.80 -13.98 -2.98
C GLY A 175 11.21 -13.56 -3.39
N ARG A 176 11.38 -12.29 -3.76
CA ARG A 176 12.68 -11.70 -4.12
C ARG A 176 13.59 -11.49 -2.91
N PHE A 177 13.03 -11.53 -1.71
CA PHE A 177 13.70 -11.38 -0.43
C PHE A 177 13.18 -12.43 0.54
N GLU A 178 13.93 -12.72 1.58
CA GLU A 178 13.52 -13.68 2.61
C GLU A 178 12.43 -13.11 3.55
N LYS A 179 12.44 -11.79 3.74
CA LYS A 179 11.53 -11.06 4.61
C LYS A 179 11.25 -9.64 4.09
N PRO A 180 10.20 -8.96 4.59
CA PRO A 180 9.99 -7.54 4.35
C PRO A 180 11.21 -6.72 4.75
N ILE A 181 11.43 -5.61 4.05
CA ILE A 181 12.54 -4.70 4.28
C ILE A 181 12.04 -3.51 5.09
N VAL A 182 12.65 -3.26 6.23
CA VAL A 182 12.39 -2.05 7.04
C VAL A 182 13.47 -1.02 6.75
N MET A 183 13.03 0.16 6.37
CA MET A 183 13.89 1.31 6.11
C MET A 183 13.69 2.34 7.22
N ARG A 184 14.79 2.71 7.88
CA ARG A 184 14.84 3.66 8.99
C ARG A 184 15.40 4.99 8.53
N PRO A 185 14.56 6.01 8.27
CA PRO A 185 15.02 7.29 7.74
C PRO A 185 16.06 8.00 8.60
N GLN A 186 16.08 7.70 9.89
CA GLN A 186 17.05 8.25 10.84
C GLN A 186 18.50 7.87 10.48
N GLY A 187 18.70 6.68 9.92
CA GLY A 187 19.99 6.18 9.46
C GLY A 187 20.44 6.74 8.09
N HIS A 188 19.58 7.50 7.41
CA HIS A 188 19.89 8.08 6.11
C HIS A 188 20.19 9.57 6.23
N PRO A 189 21.30 10.08 5.67
CA PRO A 189 21.59 11.52 5.68
C PRO A 189 20.64 12.29 4.76
N TRP A 190 20.39 13.55 5.11
CA TRP A 190 19.81 14.51 4.18
C TRP A 190 20.87 14.93 3.16
N ILE A 191 20.55 14.78 1.89
CA ILE A 191 21.43 15.13 0.78
C ILE A 191 20.80 16.33 0.06
N ARG A 192 21.54 17.43 -0.04
CA ARG A 192 21.10 18.63 -0.77
C ARG A 192 20.89 18.29 -2.24
N ASP A 193 19.80 18.78 -2.80
CA ASP A 193 19.61 18.72 -4.24
C ASP A 193 20.64 19.62 -4.93
N ARG A 194 21.25 19.15 -6.00
CA ARG A 194 22.31 19.91 -6.69
C ARG A 194 21.76 21.03 -7.58
N LYS A 195 20.47 20.99 -7.91
CA LYS A 195 19.83 21.92 -8.85
C LYS A 195 18.78 22.80 -8.19
N LEU A 196 18.28 22.41 -7.02
CA LEU A 196 17.16 23.06 -6.33
C LEU A 196 17.64 23.57 -4.97
N GLU A 197 17.75 24.91 -4.87
CA GLU A 197 18.14 25.56 -3.62
C GLU A 197 17.08 25.30 -2.53
N GLY A 198 17.55 25.02 -1.30
CA GLY A 198 16.68 24.76 -0.16
C GLY A 198 15.93 23.41 -0.21
N VAL A 199 16.28 22.52 -1.15
CA VAL A 199 15.69 21.20 -1.27
C VAL A 199 16.68 20.12 -0.85
N GLU A 200 16.23 19.20 0.00
CA GLU A 200 17.02 18.07 0.45
C GLU A 200 16.23 16.78 0.36
N HIS A 201 16.93 15.66 0.14
CA HIS A 201 16.33 14.35 0.00
C HIS A 201 16.98 13.30 0.89
N LYS A 202 16.19 12.38 1.41
CA LYS A 202 16.64 11.06 1.87
C LYS A 202 16.09 10.00 0.94
N ARG A 203 16.98 9.31 0.22
CA ARG A 203 16.59 8.15 -0.60
C ARG A 203 16.68 6.92 0.27
N LEU A 204 15.54 6.26 0.51
CA LEU A 204 15.48 5.10 1.41
C LEU A 204 15.75 3.79 0.69
N GLY A 205 15.27 3.64 -0.53
CA GLY A 205 15.46 2.44 -1.32
C GLY A 205 14.82 2.53 -2.70
N GLN A 206 15.28 1.63 -3.57
CA GLN A 206 14.71 1.41 -4.89
C GLN A 206 14.58 -0.10 -5.13
N PHE A 207 13.39 -0.56 -5.47
CA PHE A 207 13.06 -1.98 -5.57
C PHE A 207 12.23 -2.22 -6.84
N GLY A 208 12.83 -2.88 -7.82
CA GLY A 208 12.11 -3.31 -9.01
C GLY A 208 11.40 -2.21 -9.79
N GLY A 209 12.04 -1.06 -10.00
CA GLY A 209 11.44 0.07 -10.72
C GLY A 209 10.65 1.04 -9.83
N SER A 210 10.32 0.69 -8.60
CA SER A 210 9.69 1.58 -7.62
C SER A 210 10.72 2.09 -6.60
N GLY A 211 10.52 3.29 -6.07
CA GLY A 211 11.42 3.86 -5.07
C GLY A 211 10.68 4.75 -4.08
N ILE A 212 11.30 4.96 -2.94
CA ILE A 212 10.77 5.84 -1.90
C ILE A 212 11.84 6.81 -1.41
N ARG A 213 11.45 8.06 -1.24
CA ARG A 213 12.30 9.12 -0.70
C ARG A 213 11.50 10.05 0.19
N PHE A 214 12.16 10.68 1.13
CA PHE A 214 11.68 11.90 1.77
C PHE A 214 12.28 13.12 1.10
N THR A 215 11.50 14.18 1.00
CA THR A 215 11.92 15.48 0.51
C THR A 215 11.61 16.51 1.58
N ARG A 216 12.59 17.33 1.92
CA ARG A 216 12.45 18.47 2.82
C ARG A 216 12.68 19.76 2.05
N LEU A 217 11.80 20.72 2.25
CA LEU A 217 11.87 22.04 1.67
C LEU A 217 12.15 23.05 2.78
N GLN A 218 13.15 23.89 2.61
CA GLN A 218 13.35 25.05 3.45
C GLN A 218 12.29 26.12 3.14
N PRO A 219 11.95 27.00 4.08
CA PRO A 219 11.02 28.08 3.80
C PRO A 219 11.39 28.86 2.54
N GLY A 220 10.45 29.05 1.64
CA GLY A 220 10.66 29.73 0.35
C GLY A 220 11.30 28.87 -0.75
N ALA A 221 11.74 27.64 -0.47
CA ALA A 221 12.26 26.76 -1.50
C ALA A 221 11.19 26.38 -2.52
N ARG A 222 11.60 26.24 -3.78
CA ARG A 222 10.69 25.95 -4.89
C ARG A 222 11.13 24.71 -5.67
N ILE A 223 10.17 23.86 -5.99
CA ILE A 223 10.35 22.80 -6.96
C ILE A 223 9.63 23.26 -8.24
N PRO A 224 10.34 23.49 -9.34
CA PRO A 224 9.70 23.88 -10.60
C PRO A 224 8.79 22.78 -11.13
N ALA A 225 7.92 23.14 -12.06
CA ALA A 225 7.09 22.16 -12.74
C ALA A 225 7.94 21.07 -13.39
N GLN A 226 7.59 19.83 -13.11
CA GLN A 226 8.32 18.65 -13.58
C GLN A 226 7.37 17.77 -14.38
N ARG A 227 7.92 17.09 -15.36
CA ARG A 227 7.22 16.04 -16.10
C ARG A 227 7.83 14.70 -15.68
N PHE A 228 6.98 13.79 -15.28
CA PHE A 228 7.36 12.42 -14.95
C PHE A 228 6.92 11.47 -16.06
N GLU A 229 7.76 10.51 -16.37
CA GLU A 229 7.39 9.41 -17.29
C GLU A 229 6.57 8.35 -16.57
N ASP A 230 6.85 8.17 -15.27
CA ASP A 230 6.17 7.24 -14.37
C ASP A 230 5.22 7.96 -13.41
N ALA A 231 4.43 7.20 -12.66
CA ALA A 231 3.60 7.74 -11.60
C ALA A 231 4.44 8.16 -10.40
N GLU A 232 4.25 9.38 -9.90
CA GLU A 232 4.81 9.86 -8.64
C GLU A 232 3.68 10.25 -7.69
N ILE A 233 3.75 9.75 -6.45
CA ILE A 233 2.83 10.09 -5.37
C ILE A 233 3.61 10.86 -4.31
N ARG A 234 3.10 12.01 -3.91
CA ARG A 234 3.63 12.82 -2.80
C ARG A 234 2.59 12.92 -1.70
N TYR A 235 3.02 12.73 -0.48
CA TYR A 235 2.21 12.95 0.71
C TYR A 235 2.88 13.97 1.60
N LEU A 236 2.15 15.02 1.98
CA LEU A 236 2.64 16.05 2.89
C LEU A 236 2.52 15.55 4.32
N VAL A 237 3.66 15.28 4.95
CA VAL A 237 3.72 14.71 6.32
C VAL A 237 3.74 15.80 7.36
N GLU A 238 4.38 16.95 7.04
CA GLU A 238 4.60 18.04 7.98
C GLU A 238 4.69 19.37 7.24
N GLY A 239 4.18 20.43 7.86
CA GLY A 239 4.26 21.80 7.37
C GLY A 239 3.22 22.14 6.31
N SER A 240 3.58 23.07 5.41
CA SER A 240 2.70 23.55 4.35
C SER A 240 3.43 23.73 3.04
N ILE A 241 2.70 23.60 1.93
CA ILE A 241 3.20 23.90 0.58
C ILE A 241 2.17 24.72 -0.19
N GLU A 242 2.64 25.52 -1.12
CA GLU A 242 1.81 26.18 -2.12
C GLU A 242 1.84 25.41 -3.44
N TYR A 243 0.66 25.09 -3.96
CA TYR A 243 0.51 24.46 -5.26
C TYR A 243 -0.80 24.87 -5.92
N GLY A 244 -0.74 25.27 -7.22
CA GLY A 244 -1.91 25.69 -7.98
C GLY A 244 -2.58 26.94 -7.41
N GLY A 245 -1.82 27.86 -6.79
CA GLY A 245 -2.34 29.07 -6.15
C GLY A 245 -3.08 28.84 -4.83
N LYS A 246 -2.95 27.67 -4.24
CA LYS A 246 -3.54 27.31 -2.94
C LYS A 246 -2.47 26.84 -1.99
N THR A 247 -2.70 27.09 -0.69
CA THR A 247 -1.85 26.55 0.39
C THR A 247 -2.48 25.23 0.89
N TRP A 248 -1.64 24.20 0.98
CA TRP A 248 -1.98 22.89 1.49
C TRP A 248 -1.24 22.64 2.80
N GLN A 249 -1.93 22.11 3.80
CA GLN A 249 -1.40 21.78 5.13
C GLN A 249 -1.27 20.25 5.27
N ALA A 250 -0.33 19.81 6.15
CA ALA A 250 -0.18 18.41 6.53
C ALA A 250 -1.37 17.89 7.35
#